data_692f61b6f87aec54e8115e5bd13ff186
#
_entry.id   692f61b6f87aec54e8115e5bd13ff186
#
_cell.length_a   1.000
_cell.length_b   1.000
_cell.length_c   1.000
_cell.angle_alpha   90.00
_cell.angle_beta   90.00
_cell.angle_gamma   90.00
#
_symmetry.space_group_name_H-M   'P 1'
#
loop_
_entity.id
_entity.type
_entity.pdbx_description
1 polymer ?
#
loop_
_entity_poly.entity_id
_entity_poly.type
_entity_poly.pdbx_seq_one_letter_code
_entity_poly.pdbx_strand_id
1 'polypeptide(L)'
;MTFFDQLPSARKFLSILCTSAALVAELPAAPQQPSARATPQFEALPLVRSRQNHLIVRAFINGKRAWLGVDSGAPVSAIALDRREHFQLRPITAKSNLPARIQINGAFNNVAIARELRLGALSLVDEPVVTVNLGNSSAVARIRHEQEIDGIIGADILFPTKAVLDCQRQMLILKVDPDVAGNAPGFDRRGLQAVPIQVSDGFNLYVNGSINGKPAKLMVDTGSFATLLHRSFVRRMRIPTHETQFSSSAVNLRERGVWVARIRKLSVGSVEIIGKEVGVVDLEGLIHGRLLQGSPPVAGLLGAEILNRHHGIIDFGTRTLYLKR
;
A
#
# COMPACT_ATOMS: atom_id res chain seq x y z
N MET A 1 24.97 43.27 16.67
CA MET A 1 24.72 44.68 16.44
C MET A 1 23.21 44.86 16.49
N THR A 2 22.80 45.36 17.61
CA THR A 2 21.44 45.74 18.07
C THR A 2 20.90 46.92 17.28
N PHE A 3 19.62 46.90 16.96
CA PHE A 3 18.81 48.10 16.93
C PHE A 3 17.38 47.79 17.32
N PHE A 4 17.01 48.31 18.48
CA PHE A 4 15.68 48.47 19.07
C PHE A 4 15.10 49.83 18.62
N ASP A 5 13.79 49.98 18.86
CA ASP A 5 12.96 51.20 19.00
C ASP A 5 12.40 51.83 17.72
N GLN A 6 11.08 52.00 17.60
CA GLN A 6 10.26 52.95 18.37
C GLN A 6 8.74 52.82 17.97
N LEU A 7 7.92 52.77 18.99
CA LEU A 7 6.50 53.13 18.95
C LEU A 7 6.31 54.65 19.03
N PRO A 8 5.19 55.21 18.56
CA PRO A 8 4.48 56.22 19.34
C PRO A 8 2.95 55.97 19.47
N SER A 9 2.55 55.90 20.72
CA SER A 9 1.69 56.82 21.50
C SER A 9 0.28 57.17 20.99
N ALA A 10 -0.60 56.73 21.82
CA ALA A 10 -1.97 57.11 22.19
C ALA A 10 -2.54 58.45 21.70
N ARG A 11 -3.79 58.41 21.26
CA ARG A 11 -4.75 59.54 21.50
C ARG A 11 -6.10 59.00 21.93
N LYS A 12 -6.50 59.42 23.11
CA LYS A 12 -7.79 59.28 23.75
C LYS A 12 -8.84 60.01 22.96
N PHE A 13 -10.02 59.39 22.71
CA PHE A 13 -11.27 60.09 22.55
C PHE A 13 -12.32 59.50 23.48
N LEU A 14 -12.77 60.34 24.38
CA LEU A 14 -13.84 60.16 25.36
C LEU A 14 -15.14 60.64 24.69
N SER A 15 -16.17 59.84 24.67
CA SER A 15 -17.55 60.29 24.50
C SER A 15 -18.57 59.23 24.93
N ILE A 16 -19.11 59.47 26.09
CA ILE A 16 -20.52 59.59 26.49
C ILE A 16 -21.42 58.37 26.35
N LEU A 17 -21.82 57.93 27.54
CA LEU A 17 -22.87 56.97 27.88
C LEU A 17 -24.19 57.21 27.13
N CYS A 18 -24.80 56.15 26.64
CA CYS A 18 -26.23 55.92 26.68
C CYS A 18 -26.50 54.51 27.13
N THR A 19 -26.92 54.35 28.36
CA THR A 19 -27.40 53.13 28.99
C THR A 19 -28.81 52.81 28.47
N SER A 20 -28.89 51.77 27.63
CA SER A 20 -30.15 51.05 27.41
C SER A 20 -29.91 49.60 27.85
N ALA A 21 -30.41 49.29 29.05
CA ALA A 21 -30.43 47.92 29.55
C ALA A 21 -31.47 47.11 28.76
N ALA A 22 -31.01 46.41 27.71
CA ALA A 22 -31.78 45.35 27.09
C ALA A 22 -31.56 44.09 27.91
N LEU A 23 -32.60 43.67 28.65
CA LEU A 23 -32.66 42.36 29.30
C LEU A 23 -32.69 41.28 28.21
N VAL A 24 -31.54 40.79 27.82
CA VAL A 24 -31.43 39.60 26.96
C VAL A 24 -31.67 38.38 27.90
N ALA A 25 -32.89 37.85 27.88
CA ALA A 25 -33.17 36.57 28.48
C ALA A 25 -32.30 35.52 27.75
N GLU A 26 -31.27 35.00 28.40
CA GLU A 26 -30.54 33.83 27.94
C GLU A 26 -31.51 32.65 27.90
N LEU A 27 -31.94 32.31 26.69
CA LEU A 27 -32.61 31.00 26.47
C LEU A 27 -31.54 29.91 26.78
N PRO A 28 -31.93 28.93 27.66
CA PRO A 28 -31.03 27.82 27.91
C PRO A 28 -30.67 27.13 26.59
N ALA A 29 -29.39 27.04 26.27
CA ALA A 29 -28.91 26.32 25.11
C ALA A 29 -29.48 24.91 25.16
N ALA A 30 -30.26 24.53 24.14
CA ALA A 30 -30.74 23.16 24.01
C ALA A 30 -29.55 22.21 24.09
N PRO A 31 -29.66 21.11 24.88
CA PRO A 31 -28.57 20.15 24.96
C PRO A 31 -28.24 19.67 23.57
N GLN A 32 -27.01 19.95 23.12
CA GLN A 32 -26.52 19.42 21.86
C GLN A 32 -26.54 17.90 21.99
N GLN A 33 -27.46 17.26 21.27
CA GLN A 33 -27.44 15.82 21.12
C GLN A 33 -26.06 15.43 20.61
N PRO A 34 -25.36 14.48 21.25
CA PRO A 34 -24.10 14.00 20.74
C PRO A 34 -24.35 13.55 19.29
N SER A 35 -23.66 14.18 18.36
CA SER A 35 -23.74 13.80 16.95
C SER A 35 -23.49 12.29 16.87
N ALA A 36 -24.48 11.54 16.40
CA ALA A 36 -24.34 10.09 16.22
C ALA A 36 -23.07 9.86 15.40
N ARG A 37 -22.04 9.24 15.99
CA ARG A 37 -20.82 8.90 15.28
C ARG A 37 -21.23 8.09 14.06
N ALA A 38 -20.88 8.60 12.86
CA ALA A 38 -21.16 7.89 11.63
C ALA A 38 -20.56 6.47 11.71
N THR A 39 -21.38 5.46 11.43
CA THR A 39 -20.91 4.07 11.40
C THR A 39 -20.09 3.86 10.14
N PRO A 40 -18.85 3.33 10.24
CA PRO A 40 -18.02 3.11 9.07
C PRO A 40 -18.69 2.09 8.13
N GLN A 41 -18.79 2.45 6.86
CA GLN A 41 -19.29 1.57 5.82
C GLN A 41 -18.14 0.89 5.10
N PHE A 42 -18.29 -0.40 4.81
CA PHE A 42 -17.32 -1.21 4.08
C PHE A 42 -18.00 -1.88 2.90
N GLU A 43 -17.27 -1.97 1.80
CA GLU A 43 -17.69 -2.68 0.60
C GLU A 43 -16.70 -3.79 0.27
N ALA A 44 -17.23 -4.94 -0.13
CA ALA A 44 -16.45 -6.09 -0.56
C ALA A 44 -16.41 -6.13 -2.10
N LEU A 45 -15.22 -6.03 -2.66
CA LEU A 45 -14.96 -6.02 -4.09
C LEU A 45 -14.37 -7.37 -4.52
N PRO A 46 -14.98 -8.08 -5.49
CA PRO A 46 -14.40 -9.29 -6.04
C PRO A 46 -13.15 -8.98 -6.86
N LEU A 47 -12.15 -9.83 -6.72
CA LEU A 47 -10.89 -9.75 -7.46
C LEU A 47 -10.80 -10.83 -8.52
N VAL A 48 -10.03 -10.57 -9.56
CA VAL A 48 -9.63 -11.56 -10.55
C VAL A 48 -8.18 -11.93 -10.29
N ARG A 49 -7.88 -13.23 -10.32
CA ARG A 49 -6.50 -13.71 -10.21
C ARG A 49 -5.92 -13.96 -11.59
N SER A 50 -4.79 -13.33 -11.90
CA SER A 50 -4.01 -13.63 -13.10
C SER A 50 -3.29 -14.98 -12.96
N ARG A 51 -2.80 -15.53 -14.08
CA ARG A 51 -1.95 -16.73 -14.06
C ARG A 51 -0.64 -16.52 -13.31
N GLN A 52 -0.23 -15.27 -13.12
CA GLN A 52 0.94 -14.87 -12.35
C GLN A 52 0.60 -14.57 -10.88
N ASN A 53 -0.54 -15.07 -10.38
CA ASN A 53 -1.03 -14.85 -9.01
C ASN A 53 -1.32 -13.40 -8.61
N HIS A 54 -1.28 -12.43 -9.52
CA HIS A 54 -1.68 -11.07 -9.19
C HIS A 54 -3.19 -11.00 -8.95
N LEU A 55 -3.59 -10.29 -7.92
CA LEU A 55 -4.98 -9.99 -7.61
C LEU A 55 -5.34 -8.65 -8.26
N ILE A 56 -6.39 -8.64 -9.08
CA ILE A 56 -6.76 -7.51 -9.91
C ILE A 56 -8.17 -7.07 -9.55
N VAL A 57 -8.34 -5.76 -9.28
CA VAL A 57 -9.63 -5.14 -8.97
C VAL A 57 -10.10 -4.29 -10.15
N ARG A 58 -11.42 -4.28 -10.37
CA ARG A 58 -12.04 -3.33 -11.30
C ARG A 58 -12.14 -1.96 -10.65
N ALA A 59 -11.73 -0.94 -11.38
CA ALA A 59 -11.76 0.45 -10.97
C ALA A 59 -12.31 1.35 -12.07
N PHE A 60 -12.50 2.63 -11.75
CA PHE A 60 -12.72 3.69 -12.71
C PHE A 60 -11.75 4.83 -12.42
N ILE A 61 -11.12 5.34 -13.45
CA ILE A 61 -10.23 6.50 -13.38
C ILE A 61 -10.78 7.57 -14.32
N ASN A 62 -11.16 8.70 -13.78
CA ASN A 62 -11.79 9.80 -14.53
C ASN A 62 -12.99 9.33 -15.38
N GLY A 63 -13.81 8.42 -14.82
CA GLY A 63 -14.98 7.83 -15.47
C GLY A 63 -14.69 6.69 -16.45
N LYS A 64 -13.42 6.36 -16.73
CA LYS A 64 -13.02 5.27 -17.62
C LYS A 64 -12.69 4.00 -16.84
N ARG A 65 -13.11 2.84 -17.37
CA ARG A 65 -12.82 1.54 -16.77
C ARG A 65 -11.33 1.29 -16.71
N ALA A 66 -10.88 0.76 -15.58
CA ALA A 66 -9.49 0.38 -15.32
C ALA A 66 -9.42 -0.96 -14.59
N TRP A 67 -8.31 -1.68 -14.77
CA TRP A 67 -7.97 -2.87 -14.02
C TRP A 67 -6.67 -2.61 -13.26
N LEU A 68 -6.74 -2.67 -11.93
CA LEU A 68 -5.62 -2.34 -11.07
C LEU A 68 -5.20 -3.56 -10.27
N GLY A 69 -3.91 -3.88 -10.28
CA GLY A 69 -3.33 -4.88 -9.40
C GLY A 69 -3.39 -4.40 -7.95
N VAL A 70 -3.75 -5.28 -7.01
CA VAL A 70 -3.70 -4.98 -5.57
C VAL A 70 -2.34 -5.41 -5.05
N ASP A 71 -1.48 -4.44 -4.74
CA ASP A 71 -0.07 -4.66 -4.46
C ASP A 71 0.31 -4.13 -3.06
N SER A 72 0.41 -5.04 -2.09
CA SER A 72 0.85 -4.70 -0.73
C SER A 72 2.34 -4.36 -0.64
N GLY A 73 3.12 -4.70 -1.66
CA GLY A 73 4.55 -4.36 -1.78
C GLY A 73 4.80 -2.99 -2.40
N ALA A 74 3.79 -2.35 -2.98
CA ALA A 74 3.87 -1.00 -3.51
C ALA A 74 3.52 0.03 -2.43
N PRO A 75 4.41 0.92 -2.03
CA PRO A 75 4.10 1.95 -1.03
C PRO A 75 3.13 3.01 -1.53
N VAL A 76 3.07 3.21 -2.85
CA VAL A 76 2.19 4.18 -3.52
C VAL A 76 1.53 3.56 -4.73
N SER A 77 0.30 4.00 -4.99
CA SER A 77 -0.49 3.60 -6.17
C SER A 77 0.11 4.19 -7.44
N ALA A 78 0.09 3.40 -8.51
CA ALA A 78 0.69 3.79 -9.76
C ALA A 78 -0.18 3.42 -10.96
N ILE A 79 -0.11 4.23 -12.02
CA ILE A 79 -0.76 3.98 -13.30
C ILE A 79 0.32 3.78 -14.36
N ALA A 80 0.08 2.87 -15.29
CA ALA A 80 0.98 2.63 -16.41
C ALA A 80 1.17 3.92 -17.22
N LEU A 81 2.43 4.24 -17.54
CA LEU A 81 2.79 5.48 -18.20
C LEU A 81 2.09 5.65 -19.55
N ASP A 82 1.94 4.57 -20.29
CA ASP A 82 1.23 4.52 -21.58
C ASP A 82 -0.30 4.69 -21.45
N ARG A 83 -0.85 4.60 -20.24
CA ARG A 83 -2.27 4.84 -19.93
C ARG A 83 -2.58 6.27 -19.48
N ARG A 84 -1.55 7.09 -19.27
CA ARG A 84 -1.73 8.47 -18.77
C ARG A 84 -2.70 9.30 -19.60
N GLU A 85 -2.53 9.29 -20.92
CA GLU A 85 -3.40 10.03 -21.84
C GLU A 85 -4.81 9.42 -21.89
N HIS A 86 -4.89 8.09 -21.94
CA HIS A 86 -6.17 7.39 -21.92
C HIS A 86 -7.02 7.82 -20.73
N PHE A 87 -6.44 7.83 -19.53
CA PHE A 87 -7.14 8.25 -18.31
C PHE A 87 -7.18 9.78 -18.11
N GLN A 88 -6.62 10.57 -19.00
CA GLN A 88 -6.57 12.03 -18.89
C GLN A 88 -6.00 12.49 -17.54
N LEU A 89 -4.91 11.86 -17.10
CA LEU A 89 -4.24 12.23 -15.87
C LEU A 89 -3.51 13.56 -16.04
N ARG A 90 -3.66 14.45 -15.06
CA ARG A 90 -3.00 15.76 -15.04
C ARG A 90 -1.60 15.63 -14.43
N PRO A 91 -0.51 15.91 -15.17
CA PRO A 91 0.84 15.85 -14.60
C PRO A 91 1.00 16.97 -13.53
N ILE A 92 1.74 16.65 -12.47
CA ILE A 92 2.17 17.64 -11.49
C ILE A 92 3.55 18.13 -11.89
N THR A 93 3.65 19.44 -12.18
CA THR A 93 4.93 20.08 -12.56
C THR A 93 5.65 20.70 -11.38
N ALA A 94 4.95 21.02 -10.29
CA ALA A 94 5.54 21.63 -9.09
C ALA A 94 5.73 20.61 -7.98
N LYS A 95 6.99 20.36 -7.59
CA LYS A 95 7.35 19.43 -6.50
C LYS A 95 6.81 19.84 -5.11
N SER A 96 6.46 21.12 -4.92
CA SER A 96 6.04 21.69 -3.64
C SER A 96 4.66 21.21 -3.15
N ASN A 97 3.82 20.67 -4.03
CA ASN A 97 2.44 20.30 -3.72
C ASN A 97 2.22 18.77 -3.67
N LEU A 98 3.28 17.99 -3.65
CA LEU A 98 3.16 16.53 -3.55
C LEU A 98 2.81 16.13 -2.13
N PRO A 99 1.81 15.26 -1.92
CA PRO A 99 1.54 14.66 -0.63
C PRO A 99 2.79 14.02 -0.04
N ALA A 100 2.97 14.12 1.29
CA ALA A 100 4.13 13.58 1.98
C ALA A 100 4.36 12.09 1.65
N ARG A 101 3.28 11.31 1.46
CA ARG A 101 3.32 9.90 1.08
C ARG A 101 4.01 9.64 -0.27
N ILE A 102 4.00 10.61 -1.20
CA ILE A 102 4.63 10.49 -2.53
C ILE A 102 6.04 11.10 -2.53
N GLN A 103 6.34 12.00 -1.59
CA GLN A 103 7.68 12.58 -1.43
C GLN A 103 8.70 11.60 -0.86
N ILE A 104 8.24 10.48 -0.33
CA ILE A 104 9.10 9.45 0.24
C ILE A 104 10.01 8.93 -0.88
N ASN A 105 11.30 9.21 -0.72
CA ASN A 105 12.44 8.69 -1.50
C ASN A 105 12.85 9.41 -2.78
N GLY A 106 12.29 10.55 -3.15
CA GLY A 106 12.74 11.28 -4.35
C GLY A 106 12.71 10.48 -5.66
N ALA A 107 12.24 9.23 -5.63
CA ALA A 107 12.26 8.28 -6.74
C ALA A 107 11.11 8.47 -7.73
N PHE A 108 10.10 9.22 -7.37
CA PHE A 108 8.90 9.39 -8.18
C PHE A 108 8.89 10.75 -8.87
N ASN A 109 9.57 10.83 -10.02
CA ASN A 109 9.61 12.05 -10.82
C ASN A 109 8.36 12.28 -11.67
N ASN A 110 7.52 11.24 -11.81
CA ASN A 110 6.36 11.24 -12.69
C ASN A 110 5.08 11.07 -11.87
N VAL A 111 4.63 12.14 -11.23
CA VAL A 111 3.36 12.15 -10.49
C VAL A 111 2.30 12.84 -11.34
N ALA A 112 1.09 12.28 -11.31
CA ALA A 112 -0.07 12.86 -11.95
C ALA A 112 -1.28 12.78 -11.01
N ILE A 113 -2.29 13.59 -11.28
CA ILE A 113 -3.55 13.61 -10.54
C ILE A 113 -4.64 12.92 -11.36
N ALA A 114 -5.28 11.93 -10.78
CA ALA A 114 -6.58 11.46 -11.20
C ALA A 114 -7.65 12.35 -10.55
N ARG A 115 -8.50 13.00 -11.34
CA ARG A 115 -9.62 13.80 -10.79
C ARG A 115 -10.54 12.95 -9.92
N GLU A 116 -10.74 11.71 -10.33
CA GLU A 116 -11.47 10.70 -9.58
C GLU A 116 -10.80 9.33 -9.78
N LEU A 117 -10.52 8.63 -8.70
CA LEU A 117 -10.23 7.20 -8.67
C LEU A 117 -11.34 6.52 -7.87
N ARG A 118 -12.09 5.62 -8.50
CA ARG A 118 -13.22 4.95 -7.87
C ARG A 118 -13.04 3.44 -7.81
N LEU A 119 -13.28 2.90 -6.62
CA LEU A 119 -13.25 1.47 -6.30
C LEU A 119 -14.60 1.12 -5.64
N GLY A 120 -15.54 0.56 -6.41
CA GLY A 120 -16.91 0.40 -5.94
C GLY A 120 -17.53 1.73 -5.54
N ALA A 121 -17.99 1.84 -4.31
CA ALA A 121 -18.55 3.06 -3.72
C ALA A 121 -17.48 4.03 -3.17
N LEU A 122 -16.24 3.57 -2.94
CA LEU A 122 -15.13 4.46 -2.57
C LEU A 122 -14.78 5.37 -3.76
N SER A 123 -14.84 6.68 -3.57
CA SER A 123 -14.41 7.68 -4.53
C SER A 123 -13.33 8.56 -3.92
N LEU A 124 -12.15 8.57 -4.53
CA LEU A 124 -11.01 9.41 -4.16
C LEU A 124 -10.90 10.54 -5.18
N VAL A 125 -11.06 11.78 -4.71
CA VAL A 125 -11.03 12.98 -5.55
C VAL A 125 -9.64 13.60 -5.54
N ASP A 126 -9.20 14.06 -6.72
CA ASP A 126 -7.86 14.63 -6.95
C ASP A 126 -6.74 13.73 -6.41
N GLU A 127 -6.89 12.41 -6.65
CA GLU A 127 -5.96 11.40 -6.14
C GLU A 127 -4.63 11.46 -6.88
N PRO A 128 -3.52 11.70 -6.15
CA PRO A 128 -2.19 11.66 -6.74
C PRO A 128 -1.72 10.23 -6.95
N VAL A 129 -1.28 9.93 -8.15
CA VAL A 129 -0.74 8.62 -8.55
C VAL A 129 0.63 8.79 -9.20
N VAL A 130 1.48 7.79 -9.03
CA VAL A 130 2.75 7.75 -9.76
C VAL A 130 2.50 7.15 -11.14
N THR A 131 3.15 7.70 -12.18
CA THR A 131 3.13 7.07 -13.50
C THR A 131 4.42 6.30 -13.73
N VAL A 132 4.31 5.00 -14.00
CA VAL A 132 5.44 4.08 -14.11
C VAL A 132 5.38 3.25 -15.39
N ASN A 133 6.53 2.83 -15.86
CA ASN A 133 6.59 1.84 -16.92
C ASN A 133 6.41 0.44 -16.30
N LEU A 134 5.25 -0.16 -16.47
CA LEU A 134 4.95 -1.53 -16.01
C LEU A 134 5.59 -2.60 -16.91
N GLY A 135 6.43 -2.21 -17.85
CA GLY A 135 7.13 -3.12 -18.76
C GLY A 135 6.20 -3.74 -19.80
N ASN A 136 6.57 -4.94 -20.28
CA ASN A 136 5.80 -5.65 -21.29
C ASN A 136 4.59 -6.43 -20.73
N SER A 137 4.16 -6.16 -19.48
CA SER A 137 3.06 -6.88 -18.85
C SER A 137 1.77 -6.84 -19.66
N SER A 138 1.42 -5.68 -20.20
CA SER A 138 0.24 -5.51 -21.06
C SER A 138 0.36 -6.26 -22.39
N ALA A 139 1.52 -6.24 -23.03
CA ALA A 139 1.74 -6.98 -24.29
C ALA A 139 1.69 -8.50 -24.07
N VAL A 140 2.31 -8.98 -23.00
CA VAL A 140 2.27 -10.40 -22.61
C VAL A 140 0.85 -10.84 -22.23
N ALA A 141 0.11 -10.03 -21.49
CA ALA A 141 -1.27 -10.30 -21.14
C ALA A 141 -2.15 -10.42 -22.39
N ARG A 142 -2.00 -9.52 -23.37
CA ARG A 142 -2.72 -9.59 -24.67
C ARG A 142 -2.43 -10.88 -25.43
N ILE A 143 -1.16 -11.26 -25.56
CA ILE A 143 -0.75 -12.49 -26.24
C ILE A 143 -1.34 -13.73 -25.56
N ARG A 144 -1.46 -13.68 -24.23
CA ARG A 144 -1.98 -14.79 -23.42
C ARG A 144 -3.49 -14.75 -23.19
N HIS A 145 -4.20 -13.78 -23.77
CA HIS A 145 -5.61 -13.52 -23.51
C HIS A 145 -5.93 -13.36 -22.01
N GLU A 146 -5.03 -12.72 -21.28
CA GLU A 146 -5.20 -12.38 -19.86
C GLU A 146 -5.67 -10.93 -19.71
N GLN A 147 -6.21 -10.60 -18.53
CA GLN A 147 -6.59 -9.24 -18.22
C GLN A 147 -5.34 -8.33 -18.17
N GLU A 148 -5.35 -7.29 -18.98
CA GLU A 148 -4.32 -6.23 -18.90
C GLU A 148 -4.46 -5.45 -17.59
N ILE A 149 -3.33 -5.06 -17.01
CA ILE A 149 -3.28 -4.23 -15.80
C ILE A 149 -2.92 -2.82 -16.22
N ASP A 150 -3.80 -1.87 -15.90
CA ASP A 150 -3.63 -0.44 -16.19
C ASP A 150 -2.80 0.28 -15.12
N GLY A 151 -2.65 -0.34 -13.94
CA GLY A 151 -1.94 0.21 -12.80
C GLY A 151 -1.97 -0.69 -11.59
N ILE A 152 -1.58 -0.16 -10.45
CA ILE A 152 -1.58 -0.85 -9.15
C ILE A 152 -2.19 0.05 -8.07
N ILE A 153 -2.89 -0.57 -7.13
CA ILE A 153 -3.33 0.02 -5.87
C ILE A 153 -2.31 -0.36 -4.81
N GLY A 154 -1.68 0.65 -4.22
CA GLY A 154 -0.65 0.49 -3.21
C GLY A 154 -1.14 0.70 -1.79
N ALA A 155 -0.20 0.67 -0.87
CA ALA A 155 -0.44 0.81 0.55
C ALA A 155 -0.97 2.21 0.94
N ASP A 156 -0.70 3.23 0.13
CA ASP A 156 -1.22 4.59 0.27
C ASP A 156 -2.76 4.68 0.21
N ILE A 157 -3.42 3.76 -0.49
CA ILE A 157 -4.88 3.62 -0.51
C ILE A 157 -5.33 2.53 0.47
N LEU A 158 -4.60 1.40 0.55
CA LEU A 158 -5.01 0.25 1.36
C LEU A 158 -5.02 0.55 2.87
N PHE A 159 -4.07 1.38 3.38
CA PHE A 159 -4.04 1.75 4.81
C PHE A 159 -5.15 2.71 5.23
N PRO A 160 -5.35 3.87 4.56
CA PRO A 160 -6.44 4.79 4.94
C PRO A 160 -7.82 4.13 4.88
N THR A 161 -8.04 3.28 3.88
CA THR A 161 -9.31 2.54 3.72
C THR A 161 -9.45 1.35 4.66
N LYS A 162 -8.47 1.10 5.56
CA LYS A 162 -8.49 -0.06 6.47
C LYS A 162 -8.80 -1.36 5.74
N ALA A 163 -8.20 -1.52 4.58
CA ALA A 163 -8.45 -2.63 3.68
C ALA A 163 -8.25 -4.00 4.36
N VAL A 164 -9.07 -4.97 3.98
CA VAL A 164 -8.84 -6.39 4.25
C VAL A 164 -8.74 -7.11 2.92
N LEU A 165 -7.59 -7.70 2.64
CA LEU A 165 -7.32 -8.43 1.40
C LEU A 165 -7.30 -9.94 1.69
N ASP A 166 -8.31 -10.67 1.25
CA ASP A 166 -8.36 -12.13 1.29
C ASP A 166 -7.78 -12.68 -0.02
N CYS A 167 -6.54 -13.15 0.07
CA CYS A 167 -5.82 -13.62 -1.11
C CYS A 167 -6.43 -14.90 -1.70
N GLN A 168 -6.97 -15.80 -0.89
CA GLN A 168 -7.53 -17.06 -1.40
C GLN A 168 -8.92 -16.87 -1.98
N ARG A 169 -9.78 -16.15 -1.26
CA ARG A 169 -11.18 -15.89 -1.71
C ARG A 169 -11.26 -14.81 -2.76
N GLN A 170 -10.13 -14.15 -3.08
CA GLN A 170 -10.08 -13.09 -4.09
C GLN A 170 -11.05 -11.97 -3.76
N MET A 171 -10.94 -11.42 -2.57
CA MET A 171 -11.83 -10.38 -2.07
C MET A 171 -11.01 -9.24 -1.47
N LEU A 172 -11.37 -8.02 -1.85
CA LEU A 172 -10.84 -6.80 -1.25
C LEU A 172 -11.99 -6.07 -0.55
N ILE A 173 -11.89 -5.91 0.77
CA ILE A 173 -12.86 -5.14 1.55
C ILE A 173 -12.24 -3.79 1.82
N LEU A 174 -12.93 -2.71 1.45
CA LEU A 174 -12.48 -1.33 1.64
C LEU A 174 -13.49 -0.54 2.44
N LYS A 175 -13.01 0.37 3.27
CA LYS A 175 -13.84 1.39 3.89
C LYS A 175 -14.22 2.44 2.84
N VAL A 176 -15.53 2.69 2.68
CA VAL A 176 -16.06 3.59 1.64
C VAL A 176 -15.71 5.05 1.94
N ASP A 177 -15.69 5.44 3.21
CA ASP A 177 -15.27 6.77 3.65
C ASP A 177 -14.04 6.63 4.57
N PRO A 178 -12.83 6.96 4.09
CA PRO A 178 -11.61 6.87 4.89
C PRO A 178 -11.62 7.74 6.16
N ASP A 179 -12.35 8.85 6.16
CA ASP A 179 -12.38 9.80 7.28
C ASP A 179 -13.22 9.34 8.47
N VAL A 180 -14.17 8.42 8.24
CA VAL A 180 -14.97 7.84 9.32
C VAL A 180 -14.11 6.85 10.13
N ALA A 181 -14.06 7.01 11.45
CA ALA A 181 -13.28 6.13 12.31
C ALA A 181 -13.83 4.68 12.32
N GLY A 182 -12.94 3.70 12.43
CA GLY A 182 -13.29 2.28 12.57
C GLY A 182 -12.50 1.36 11.64
N ASN A 183 -12.44 0.08 12.02
CA ASN A 183 -11.83 -0.99 11.22
C ASN A 183 -12.93 -1.83 10.56
N ALA A 184 -12.54 -2.65 9.59
CA ALA A 184 -13.43 -3.61 8.94
C ALA A 184 -14.11 -4.52 10.00
N PRO A 185 -15.37 -4.92 9.76
CA PRO A 185 -16.02 -5.89 10.62
C PRO A 185 -15.19 -7.17 10.66
N GLY A 186 -15.26 -7.87 11.80
CA GLY A 186 -14.52 -9.11 11.96
C GLY A 186 -14.93 -10.17 10.93
N PHE A 187 -13.96 -10.84 10.37
CA PHE A 187 -14.16 -12.02 9.52
C PHE A 187 -13.88 -13.30 10.32
N ASP A 188 -14.31 -14.45 9.81
CA ASP A 188 -14.06 -15.73 10.45
C ASP A 188 -12.55 -16.05 10.47
N ARG A 189 -11.98 -16.09 11.68
CA ARG A 189 -10.55 -16.32 11.93
C ARG A 189 -10.25 -17.75 12.37
N ARG A 190 -11.25 -18.64 12.40
CA ARG A 190 -11.06 -20.03 12.85
C ARG A 190 -10.02 -20.75 11.99
N GLY A 191 -9.06 -21.38 12.66
CA GLY A 191 -7.96 -22.07 12.00
C GLY A 191 -6.89 -21.17 11.36
N LEU A 192 -7.01 -19.86 11.50
CA LEU A 192 -6.01 -18.92 11.04
C LEU A 192 -5.07 -18.51 12.17
N GLN A 193 -3.80 -18.42 11.87
CA GLN A 193 -2.75 -17.90 12.74
C GLN A 193 -2.57 -16.41 12.47
N ALA A 194 -2.68 -15.58 13.51
CA ALA A 194 -2.38 -14.16 13.44
C ALA A 194 -0.87 -13.90 13.55
N VAL A 195 -0.33 -13.15 12.61
CA VAL A 195 1.07 -12.71 12.56
C VAL A 195 1.10 -11.19 12.53
N PRO A 196 1.71 -10.52 13.52
CA PRO A 196 1.81 -9.05 13.52
C PRO A 196 2.60 -8.55 12.32
N ILE A 197 2.08 -7.50 11.67
CA ILE A 197 2.76 -6.76 10.60
C ILE A 197 3.44 -5.54 11.20
N GLN A 198 4.71 -5.38 10.93
CA GLN A 198 5.47 -4.16 11.19
C GLN A 198 5.39 -3.29 9.93
N VAL A 199 5.03 -2.02 10.09
CA VAL A 199 4.97 -1.06 9.00
C VAL A 199 6.13 -0.10 9.13
N SER A 200 6.93 0.04 8.08
CA SER A 200 8.04 0.99 8.00
C SER A 200 8.28 1.44 6.57
N ASP A 201 9.20 2.36 6.37
CA ASP A 201 9.69 2.77 5.04
C ASP A 201 8.59 3.25 4.09
N GLY A 202 7.67 4.08 4.60
CA GLY A 202 6.57 4.61 3.78
C GLY A 202 5.54 3.56 3.39
N PHE A 203 5.07 2.77 4.37
CA PHE A 203 4.01 1.77 4.26
C PHE A 203 4.43 0.35 3.85
N ASN A 204 5.70 0.01 3.77
CA ASN A 204 6.08 -1.38 3.57
C ASN A 204 5.66 -2.26 4.75
N LEU A 205 5.11 -3.43 4.44
CA LEU A 205 4.59 -4.40 5.40
C LEU A 205 5.61 -5.50 5.64
N TYR A 206 6.09 -5.66 6.86
CA TYR A 206 7.06 -6.69 7.21
C TYR A 206 6.50 -7.65 8.24
N VAL A 207 6.88 -8.91 8.08
CA VAL A 207 6.67 -9.95 9.09
C VAL A 207 7.99 -10.57 9.49
N ASN A 208 8.09 -10.94 10.76
CA ASN A 208 9.21 -11.72 11.25
C ASN A 208 8.93 -13.20 11.04
N GLY A 209 9.92 -13.91 10.53
CA GLY A 209 9.90 -15.33 10.31
C GLY A 209 11.28 -15.95 10.49
N SER A 210 11.44 -17.16 10.01
CA SER A 210 12.75 -17.81 9.93
C SER A 210 12.89 -18.62 8.66
N ILE A 211 14.13 -18.72 8.15
CA ILE A 211 14.50 -19.55 7.01
C ILE A 211 15.59 -20.51 7.48
N ASN A 212 15.32 -21.81 7.38
CA ASN A 212 16.21 -22.88 7.87
C ASN A 212 16.62 -22.67 9.33
N GLY A 213 15.69 -22.17 10.17
CA GLY A 213 15.91 -21.90 11.60
C GLY A 213 16.64 -20.59 11.91
N LYS A 214 16.97 -19.77 10.92
CA LYS A 214 17.61 -18.46 11.12
C LYS A 214 16.59 -17.33 10.94
N PRO A 215 16.62 -16.32 11.80
CA PRO A 215 15.69 -15.18 11.70
C PRO A 215 15.72 -14.53 10.32
N ALA A 216 14.53 -14.22 9.81
CA ALA A 216 14.35 -13.58 8.51
C ALA A 216 13.21 -12.55 8.59
N LYS A 217 13.49 -11.30 8.21
CA LYS A 217 12.49 -10.26 8.01
C LYS A 217 12.01 -10.32 6.57
N LEU A 218 10.73 -10.53 6.35
CA LEU A 218 10.14 -10.68 5.02
C LEU A 218 9.14 -9.56 4.78
N MET A 219 9.20 -8.92 3.60
CA MET A 219 8.17 -7.99 3.16
C MET A 219 6.98 -8.78 2.61
N VAL A 220 5.77 -8.47 3.04
CA VAL A 220 4.53 -9.08 2.51
C VAL A 220 4.19 -8.39 1.19
N ASP A 221 4.25 -9.14 0.09
CA ASP A 221 4.20 -8.59 -1.25
C ASP A 221 3.26 -9.39 -2.16
N THR A 222 2.03 -8.88 -2.35
CA THR A 222 1.04 -9.48 -3.25
C THR A 222 1.30 -9.17 -4.72
N GLY A 223 2.17 -8.21 -5.02
CA GLY A 223 2.66 -7.90 -6.37
C GLY A 223 3.76 -8.85 -6.83
N SER A 224 4.41 -9.55 -5.91
CA SER A 224 5.38 -10.59 -6.24
C SER A 224 4.68 -11.92 -6.45
N PHE A 225 4.76 -12.49 -7.67
CA PHE A 225 4.08 -13.75 -8.00
C PHE A 225 4.58 -14.94 -7.15
N ALA A 226 5.83 -14.91 -6.73
CA ALA A 226 6.50 -15.94 -5.92
C ALA A 226 7.32 -15.31 -4.79
N THR A 227 7.58 -16.11 -3.77
CA THR A 227 8.50 -15.73 -2.70
C THR A 227 9.92 -15.62 -3.24
N LEU A 228 10.55 -14.49 -2.96
CA LEU A 228 11.88 -14.14 -3.42
C LEU A 228 12.80 -13.90 -2.24
N LEU A 229 14.01 -14.42 -2.27
CA LEU A 229 15.02 -14.14 -1.27
C LEU A 229 16.11 -13.22 -1.82
N HIS A 230 16.58 -12.32 -0.97
CA HIS A 230 17.69 -11.45 -1.31
C HIS A 230 18.99 -12.22 -1.44
N ARG A 231 19.72 -12.01 -2.54
CA ARG A 231 20.97 -12.72 -2.86
C ARG A 231 21.99 -12.66 -1.72
N SER A 232 22.16 -11.51 -1.08
CA SER A 232 23.09 -11.37 0.05
C SER A 232 22.67 -12.21 1.27
N PHE A 233 21.37 -12.34 1.54
CA PHE A 233 20.85 -13.21 2.58
C PHE A 233 21.17 -14.70 2.27
N VAL A 234 20.86 -15.15 1.04
CA VAL A 234 21.11 -16.53 0.58
C VAL A 234 22.58 -16.91 0.69
N ARG A 235 23.50 -16.01 0.24
CA ARG A 235 24.94 -16.21 0.38
C ARG A 235 25.38 -16.33 1.84
N ARG A 236 24.94 -15.40 2.71
CA ARG A 236 25.25 -15.41 4.14
C ARG A 236 24.79 -16.70 4.82
N MET A 237 23.65 -17.23 4.39
CA MET A 237 23.06 -18.46 4.89
C MET A 237 23.66 -19.73 4.25
N ARG A 238 24.54 -19.57 3.25
CA ARG A 238 25.14 -20.68 2.50
C ARG A 238 24.10 -21.64 1.93
N ILE A 239 22.96 -21.10 1.43
CA ILE A 239 21.90 -21.88 0.79
C ILE A 239 22.34 -22.14 -0.66
N PRO A 240 22.40 -23.43 -1.11
CA PRO A 240 22.74 -23.74 -2.50
C PRO A 240 21.73 -23.11 -3.48
N THR A 241 22.25 -22.61 -4.59
CA THR A 241 21.45 -22.00 -5.65
C THR A 241 21.80 -22.59 -6.99
N HIS A 242 20.83 -22.61 -7.90
CA HIS A 242 21.07 -22.94 -9.30
C HIS A 242 20.39 -21.88 -10.19
N GLU A 243 20.97 -21.67 -11.35
CA GLU A 243 20.44 -20.72 -12.35
C GLU A 243 19.29 -21.38 -13.11
N THR A 244 18.29 -20.57 -13.46
CA THR A 244 17.17 -21.00 -14.29
C THR A 244 17.11 -20.16 -15.56
N GLN A 245 16.39 -20.66 -16.57
CA GLN A 245 16.13 -19.90 -17.80
C GLN A 245 15.03 -18.85 -17.65
N PHE A 246 14.42 -18.71 -16.46
CA PHE A 246 13.40 -17.73 -16.21
C PHE A 246 14.02 -16.35 -16.03
N SER A 247 13.35 -15.32 -16.53
CA SER A 247 13.68 -13.93 -16.26
C SER A 247 12.68 -13.33 -15.29
N SER A 248 13.16 -12.52 -14.34
CA SER A 248 12.31 -11.70 -13.49
C SER A 248 12.29 -10.28 -14.03
N SER A 249 11.10 -9.69 -14.15
CA SER A 249 10.94 -8.27 -14.42
C SER A 249 10.02 -7.68 -13.36
N ALA A 250 10.52 -6.71 -12.62
CA ALA A 250 9.72 -5.83 -11.78
C ALA A 250 10.02 -4.38 -12.18
N VAL A 251 9.21 -3.45 -11.71
CA VAL A 251 9.36 -2.01 -12.06
C VAL A 251 10.79 -1.50 -11.82
N ASN A 252 11.49 -2.09 -10.83
CA ASN A 252 12.86 -1.71 -10.47
C ASN A 252 13.86 -2.88 -10.48
N LEU A 253 13.47 -4.05 -11.00
CA LEU A 253 14.31 -5.25 -11.05
C LEU A 253 14.31 -5.78 -12.48
N ARG A 254 15.40 -5.55 -13.22
CA ARG A 254 15.63 -6.15 -14.53
C ARG A 254 16.81 -7.11 -14.41
N GLU A 255 16.53 -8.34 -14.02
CA GLU A 255 17.53 -9.41 -13.99
C GLU A 255 17.29 -10.41 -15.12
N ARG A 256 18.35 -10.70 -15.89
CA ARG A 256 18.41 -11.85 -16.77
C ARG A 256 18.88 -13.04 -15.94
N GLY A 257 18.09 -14.12 -15.95
CA GLY A 257 18.37 -15.31 -15.17
C GLY A 257 17.93 -15.17 -13.71
N VAL A 258 16.86 -15.86 -13.34
CA VAL A 258 16.44 -15.97 -11.93
C VAL A 258 17.16 -17.16 -11.34
N TRP A 259 17.92 -16.92 -10.28
CA TRP A 259 18.49 -17.99 -9.47
C TRP A 259 17.40 -18.56 -8.57
N VAL A 260 17.43 -19.86 -8.32
CA VAL A 260 16.50 -20.57 -7.44
C VAL A 260 17.28 -21.21 -6.31
N ALA A 261 16.73 -21.10 -5.11
CA ALA A 261 17.24 -21.76 -3.91
C ALA A 261 16.17 -22.71 -3.34
N ARG A 262 16.59 -23.89 -2.92
CA ARG A 262 15.72 -24.80 -2.18
C ARG A 262 15.94 -24.62 -0.68
N ILE A 263 14.93 -24.06 -0.01
CA ILE A 263 14.95 -23.91 1.45
C ILE A 263 14.30 -25.14 2.09
N ARG A 264 14.85 -25.56 3.22
CA ARG A 264 14.31 -26.71 3.97
C ARG A 264 13.03 -26.33 4.68
N LYS A 265 13.01 -25.13 5.27
CA LYS A 265 11.89 -24.66 6.09
C LYS A 265 11.83 -23.14 6.05
N LEU A 266 10.64 -22.62 5.78
CA LEU A 266 10.25 -21.22 6.01
C LEU A 266 9.19 -21.23 7.10
N SER A 267 9.35 -20.41 8.14
CA SER A 267 8.34 -20.23 9.18
C SER A 267 7.90 -18.77 9.24
N VAL A 268 6.59 -18.55 9.32
CA VAL A 268 5.98 -17.23 9.52
C VAL A 268 4.93 -17.40 10.60
N GLY A 269 5.15 -16.82 11.78
CA GLY A 269 4.40 -17.19 12.98
C GLY A 269 4.55 -18.68 13.28
N SER A 270 3.45 -19.41 13.46
CA SER A 270 3.44 -20.86 13.64
C SER A 270 3.18 -21.65 12.34
N VAL A 271 3.09 -20.96 11.19
CA VAL A 271 2.94 -21.60 9.89
C VAL A 271 4.31 -22.02 9.36
N GLU A 272 4.45 -23.29 9.02
CA GLU A 272 5.68 -23.90 8.54
C GLU A 272 5.52 -24.41 7.10
N ILE A 273 6.43 -24.00 6.23
CA ILE A 273 6.46 -24.37 4.82
C ILE A 273 7.75 -25.15 4.58
N ILE A 274 7.59 -26.41 4.23
CA ILE A 274 8.71 -27.36 4.14
C ILE A 274 9.09 -27.59 2.68
N GLY A 275 10.38 -27.67 2.41
CA GLY A 275 10.93 -28.10 1.12
C GLY A 275 10.57 -27.20 -0.06
N LYS A 276 10.53 -25.88 0.15
CA LYS A 276 10.11 -24.89 -0.83
C LYS A 276 11.25 -24.44 -1.75
N GLU A 277 10.98 -24.36 -3.03
CA GLU A 277 11.83 -23.60 -3.97
C GLU A 277 11.38 -22.14 -4.00
N VAL A 278 12.34 -21.23 -3.93
CA VAL A 278 12.15 -19.79 -3.91
C VAL A 278 13.10 -19.12 -4.90
N GLY A 279 12.65 -18.04 -5.51
CA GLY A 279 13.51 -17.25 -6.38
C GLY A 279 14.56 -16.49 -5.56
N VAL A 280 15.71 -16.24 -6.17
CA VAL A 280 16.81 -15.46 -5.57
C VAL A 280 17.09 -14.27 -6.48
N VAL A 281 16.91 -13.08 -5.95
CA VAL A 281 17.05 -11.83 -6.68
C VAL A 281 17.95 -10.86 -5.92
N ASP A 282 18.52 -9.90 -6.63
CA ASP A 282 19.26 -8.82 -5.99
C ASP A 282 18.31 -7.68 -5.64
N LEU A 283 18.09 -7.48 -4.34
CA LEU A 283 17.28 -6.38 -3.82
C LEU A 283 18.12 -5.15 -3.46
N GLU A 284 19.43 -5.18 -3.72
CA GLU A 284 20.35 -4.09 -3.31
C GLU A 284 19.92 -2.74 -3.87
N GLY A 285 19.43 -2.71 -5.12
CA GLY A 285 18.91 -1.48 -5.73
C GLY A 285 17.72 -0.88 -4.99
N LEU A 286 16.82 -1.72 -4.46
CA LEU A 286 15.69 -1.27 -3.65
C LEU A 286 16.13 -0.81 -2.26
N ILE A 287 17.14 -1.47 -1.69
CA ILE A 287 17.71 -1.12 -0.38
C ILE A 287 18.46 0.21 -0.47
N HIS A 288 19.36 0.39 -1.46
CA HIS A 288 20.08 1.64 -1.69
C HIS A 288 19.14 2.79 -2.07
N GLY A 289 18.11 2.51 -2.85
CA GLY A 289 17.05 3.47 -3.19
C GLY A 289 16.11 3.79 -2.02
N ARG A 290 16.37 3.27 -0.83
CA ARG A 290 15.54 3.42 0.38
C ARG A 290 14.09 2.98 0.22
N LEU A 291 13.80 2.13 -0.77
CA LEU A 291 12.49 1.51 -0.96
C LEU A 291 12.29 0.30 -0.05
N LEU A 292 13.39 -0.34 0.37
CA LEU A 292 13.41 -1.41 1.37
C LEU A 292 14.42 -1.05 2.45
N GLN A 293 13.95 -0.79 3.65
CA GLN A 293 14.80 -0.45 4.80
C GLN A 293 14.47 -1.38 5.96
N GLY A 294 15.24 -1.28 7.00
CA GLY A 294 14.94 -1.87 8.27
C GLY A 294 16.13 -2.57 8.92
N SER A 295 16.05 -2.65 10.24
CA SER A 295 16.96 -3.44 11.07
C SER A 295 16.15 -4.56 11.75
N PRO A 296 16.47 -5.82 11.55
CA PRO A 296 17.53 -6.38 10.67
C PRO A 296 17.23 -6.14 9.17
N PRO A 297 18.23 -6.30 8.29
CA PRO A 297 18.03 -6.19 6.84
C PRO A 297 16.98 -7.16 6.32
N VAL A 298 16.24 -6.74 5.28
CA VAL A 298 15.20 -7.56 4.65
C VAL A 298 15.82 -8.80 4.02
N ALA A 299 15.30 -9.97 4.37
CA ALA A 299 15.75 -11.26 3.85
C ALA A 299 15.14 -11.57 2.49
N GLY A 300 13.97 -11.00 2.19
CA GLY A 300 13.23 -11.24 0.95
C GLY A 300 11.78 -10.80 0.99
N LEU A 301 11.02 -11.24 -0.01
CA LEU A 301 9.60 -10.97 -0.19
C LEU A 301 8.80 -12.25 0.07
N LEU A 302 7.73 -12.16 0.84
CA LEU A 302 6.72 -13.22 1.01
C LEU A 302 5.68 -13.03 -0.09
N GLY A 303 5.75 -13.84 -1.13
CA GLY A 303 5.00 -13.66 -2.36
C GLY A 303 3.58 -14.21 -2.36
N ALA A 304 2.86 -13.90 -3.43
CA ALA A 304 1.45 -14.22 -3.62
C ALA A 304 1.16 -15.73 -3.61
N GLU A 305 2.10 -16.59 -4.03
CA GLU A 305 1.89 -18.05 -4.04
C GLU A 305 1.76 -18.63 -2.63
N ILE A 306 2.52 -18.11 -1.66
CA ILE A 306 2.40 -18.52 -0.25
C ILE A 306 1.11 -17.95 0.33
N LEU A 307 0.86 -16.66 0.11
CA LEU A 307 -0.36 -16.01 0.58
C LEU A 307 -1.61 -16.72 0.06
N ASN A 308 -1.64 -17.11 -1.20
CA ASN A 308 -2.76 -17.85 -1.77
C ASN A 308 -2.88 -19.26 -1.15
N ARG A 309 -1.78 -20.01 -1.09
CA ARG A 309 -1.78 -21.40 -0.63
C ARG A 309 -2.17 -21.54 0.84
N HIS A 310 -1.75 -20.59 1.67
CA HIS A 310 -1.99 -20.58 3.11
C HIS A 310 -3.13 -19.64 3.52
N HIS A 311 -4.08 -19.38 2.60
CA HIS A 311 -5.24 -18.52 2.86
C HIS A 311 -4.85 -17.22 3.55
N GLY A 312 -3.87 -16.52 2.96
CA GLY A 312 -3.37 -15.26 3.49
C GLY A 312 -4.45 -14.19 3.45
N ILE A 313 -4.70 -13.59 4.62
CA ILE A 313 -5.56 -12.42 4.76
C ILE A 313 -4.72 -11.30 5.34
N ILE A 314 -4.61 -10.19 4.63
CA ILE A 314 -3.89 -9.00 5.09
C ILE A 314 -4.93 -8.00 5.60
N ASP A 315 -4.93 -7.74 6.90
CA ASP A 315 -5.76 -6.72 7.54
C ASP A 315 -4.90 -5.47 7.79
N PHE A 316 -5.06 -4.47 6.95
CA PHE A 316 -4.34 -3.20 7.03
C PHE A 316 -4.79 -2.36 8.21
N GLY A 317 -6.05 -2.52 8.65
CA GLY A 317 -6.62 -1.80 9.78
C GLY A 317 -6.00 -2.22 11.11
N THR A 318 -5.84 -3.53 11.32
CA THR A 318 -5.24 -4.11 12.54
C THR A 318 -3.76 -4.44 12.38
N ARG A 319 -3.18 -4.24 11.18
CA ARG A 319 -1.79 -4.59 10.84
C ARG A 319 -1.48 -6.04 11.17
N THR A 320 -2.30 -6.93 10.66
CA THR A 320 -2.19 -8.35 10.95
C THR A 320 -2.26 -9.16 9.66
N LEU A 321 -1.32 -10.07 9.48
CA LEU A 321 -1.36 -11.12 8.47
C LEU A 321 -1.94 -12.37 9.12
N TYR A 322 -3.01 -12.91 8.55
CA TYR A 322 -3.57 -14.19 8.95
C TYR A 322 -3.18 -15.25 7.94
N LEU A 323 -2.72 -16.39 8.42
CA LEU A 323 -2.32 -17.54 7.59
C LEU A 323 -2.95 -18.82 8.11
N LYS A 324 -3.39 -19.70 7.22
CA LYS A 324 -3.82 -21.05 7.56
C LYS A 324 -2.60 -21.97 7.68
N ARG A 325 -2.60 -22.81 8.72
CA ARG A 325 -1.60 -23.86 8.90
C ARG A 325 -1.67 -24.93 7.81
#